data_3fd88b088cdec72bf2a78cfee6c71548
#
_entry.id   3fd88b088cdec72bf2a78cfee6c71548
#
_cell.length_a   1.000
_cell.length_b   1.000
_cell.length_c   1.000
_cell.angle_alpha   90.00
_cell.angle_beta   90.00
_cell.angle_gamma   90.00
#
_symmetry.space_group_name_H-M   'P 1'
#
loop_
_entity.id
_entity.type
_entity.pdbx_description
1 polymer ?
#
loop_
_entity_poly.entity_id
_entity_poly.type
_entity_poly.pdbx_seq_one_letter_code
_entity_poly.pdbx_strand_id
1 'polypeptide(L)'
;IFLGLFVLIFFSSLSQKNLFKFSIYLFFISLFFLFLVPILGTEVKGSKRWLDLFFLPRFQPIEIVKPFTIIFIALILTSEKNLNIYLKYFLSFISILPIFFLLMMQPDMGQTLLVFLSWFVLVFISGLSLFIILSFSSIILLTLFYMVFFIPKFEYIRNRILSFFNPNSGTHNFQSEKAIDAISSGGFFGKGIGEGTLKNRVPE
;
A
#
# COMPACT_ATOMS: atom_id res chain seq x y z
N ILE A 1 -14.86 10.59 11.73
CA ILE A 1 -14.37 10.19 13.06
C ILE A 1 -15.29 9.11 13.64
N PHE A 2 -16.61 9.34 13.81
CA PHE A 2 -17.54 8.39 14.43
C PHE A 2 -17.58 7.02 13.74
N LEU A 3 -17.61 6.98 12.41
CA LEU A 3 -17.55 5.72 11.65
C LEU A 3 -16.25 4.94 11.93
N GLY A 4 -15.11 5.63 11.98
CA GLY A 4 -13.82 5.00 12.27
C GLY A 4 -13.76 4.42 13.69
N LEU A 5 -14.28 5.13 14.68
CA LEU A 5 -14.40 4.63 16.07
C LEU A 5 -15.32 3.41 16.15
N PHE A 6 -16.45 3.43 15.46
CA PHE A 6 -17.37 2.30 15.41
C PHE A 6 -16.66 1.05 14.81
N VAL A 7 -16.00 1.20 13.68
CA VAL A 7 -15.25 0.11 13.03
C VAL A 7 -14.16 -0.43 13.95
N LEU A 8 -13.41 0.46 14.62
CA LEU A 8 -12.37 0.08 15.56
C LEU A 8 -12.95 -0.75 16.72
N ILE A 9 -14.02 -0.27 17.36
CA ILE A 9 -14.69 -0.98 18.48
C ILE A 9 -15.24 -2.32 17.99
N PHE A 10 -15.88 -2.35 16.83
CA PHE A 10 -16.43 -3.57 16.25
C PHE A 10 -15.34 -4.63 16.04
N PHE A 11 -14.25 -4.30 15.36
CA PHE A 11 -13.18 -5.26 15.10
C PHE A 11 -12.41 -5.65 16.38
N SER A 12 -12.26 -4.74 17.34
CA SER A 12 -11.60 -5.05 18.63
C SER A 12 -12.43 -5.97 19.52
N SER A 13 -13.76 -5.97 19.38
CA SER A 13 -14.67 -6.85 20.13
C SER A 13 -14.78 -8.26 19.56
N LEU A 14 -14.27 -8.49 18.36
CA LEU A 14 -14.31 -9.81 17.73
C LEU A 14 -13.30 -10.77 18.38
N SER A 15 -13.72 -12.01 18.62
CA SER A 15 -12.79 -13.07 18.96
C SER A 15 -11.82 -13.34 17.81
N GLN A 16 -10.60 -13.76 18.11
CA GLN A 16 -9.57 -14.07 17.10
C GLN A 16 -10.08 -15.02 16.02
N LYS A 17 -10.85 -16.03 16.39
CA LYS A 17 -11.48 -16.98 15.47
C LYS A 17 -12.42 -16.31 14.46
N ASN A 18 -13.26 -15.41 14.96
CA ASN A 18 -14.22 -14.67 14.13
C ASN A 18 -13.49 -13.65 13.25
N LEU A 19 -12.51 -12.95 13.79
CA LEU A 19 -11.66 -12.03 13.03
C LEU A 19 -11.04 -12.74 11.82
N PHE A 20 -10.45 -13.88 12.03
CA PHE A 20 -9.85 -14.68 10.96
C PHE A 20 -10.88 -15.13 9.92
N LYS A 21 -12.03 -15.58 10.35
CA LYS A 21 -13.10 -16.00 9.42
C LYS A 21 -13.61 -14.82 8.57
N PHE A 22 -13.87 -13.67 9.20
CA PHE A 22 -14.30 -12.47 8.49
C PHE A 22 -13.23 -11.91 7.56
N SER A 23 -11.96 -11.95 7.95
CA SER A 23 -10.87 -11.41 7.15
C SER A 23 -10.71 -12.09 5.79
N ILE A 24 -11.04 -13.38 5.68
CA ILE A 24 -11.02 -14.08 4.39
C ILE A 24 -12.04 -13.46 3.43
N TYR A 25 -13.28 -13.27 3.88
CA TYR A 25 -14.32 -12.66 3.05
C TYR A 25 -13.99 -11.21 2.70
N LEU A 26 -13.53 -10.44 3.69
CA LEU A 26 -13.18 -9.05 3.50
C LEU A 26 -11.96 -8.87 2.59
N PHE A 27 -11.02 -9.80 2.62
CA PHE A 27 -9.90 -9.82 1.67
C PHE A 27 -10.41 -9.93 0.23
N PHE A 28 -11.25 -10.93 -0.09
CA PHE A 28 -11.76 -11.10 -1.44
C PHE A 28 -12.68 -9.97 -1.89
N ILE A 29 -13.53 -9.46 -1.00
CA ILE A 29 -14.39 -8.32 -1.28
C ILE A 29 -13.55 -7.06 -1.57
N SER A 30 -12.55 -6.77 -0.75
CA SER A 30 -11.69 -5.61 -0.94
C SER A 30 -10.80 -5.75 -2.19
N LEU A 31 -10.34 -6.96 -2.49
CA LEU A 31 -9.61 -7.27 -3.72
C LEU A 31 -10.50 -7.05 -4.96
N PHE A 32 -11.77 -7.42 -4.89
CA PHE A 32 -12.75 -7.15 -5.94
C PHE A 32 -12.91 -5.64 -6.18
N PHE A 33 -13.03 -4.83 -5.11
CA PHE A 33 -13.04 -3.37 -5.26
C PHE A 33 -11.75 -2.83 -5.85
N LEU A 34 -10.60 -3.38 -5.48
CA LEU A 34 -9.32 -2.98 -6.07
C LEU A 34 -9.28 -3.29 -7.58
N PHE A 35 -9.87 -4.43 -7.99
CA PHE A 35 -9.98 -4.80 -9.40
C PHE A 35 -10.88 -3.86 -10.20
N LEU A 36 -11.89 -3.24 -9.58
CA LEU A 36 -12.75 -2.26 -10.23
C LEU A 36 -12.05 -0.91 -10.48
N VAL A 37 -10.96 -0.59 -9.79
CA VAL A 37 -10.29 0.72 -9.91
C VAL A 37 -9.78 1.01 -11.33
N PRO A 38 -9.09 0.11 -12.05
CA PRO A 38 -8.68 0.36 -13.44
C PRO A 38 -9.85 0.64 -14.38
N ILE A 39 -11.04 0.07 -14.10
CA ILE A 39 -12.24 0.12 -14.96
C ILE A 39 -13.08 1.36 -14.62
N LEU A 40 -13.46 1.49 -13.35
CA LEU A 40 -14.44 2.50 -12.86
C LEU A 40 -13.78 3.62 -12.04
N GLY A 41 -12.45 3.56 -11.83
CA GLY A 41 -11.76 4.52 -10.99
C GLY A 41 -11.78 5.93 -11.56
N THR A 42 -11.96 6.92 -10.68
CA THR A 42 -11.84 8.32 -11.03
C THR A 42 -10.37 8.72 -11.17
N GLU A 43 -10.06 9.40 -12.27
CA GLU A 43 -8.71 9.89 -12.50
C GLU A 43 -8.45 11.15 -11.68
N VAL A 44 -7.38 11.13 -10.89
CA VAL A 44 -6.92 12.27 -10.11
C VAL A 44 -5.43 12.44 -10.36
N LYS A 45 -5.06 13.61 -10.88
CA LYS A 45 -3.64 13.95 -11.18
C LYS A 45 -2.91 12.88 -12.03
N GLY A 46 -3.60 12.34 -13.04
CA GLY A 46 -3.03 11.40 -13.99
C GLY A 46 -2.99 9.94 -13.52
N SER A 47 -3.60 9.60 -12.39
CA SER A 47 -3.71 8.21 -11.93
C SER A 47 -5.11 7.88 -11.43
N LYS A 48 -5.56 6.65 -11.72
CA LYS A 48 -6.84 6.11 -11.24
C LYS A 48 -6.58 5.28 -10.00
N ARG A 49 -6.90 5.82 -8.82
CA ARG A 49 -6.67 5.15 -7.52
C ARG A 49 -7.91 5.14 -6.62
N TRP A 50 -8.90 5.95 -6.97
CA TRP A 50 -10.08 6.19 -6.17
C TRP A 50 -11.31 5.61 -6.82
N LEU A 51 -12.19 5.02 -6.01
CA LEU A 51 -13.54 4.65 -6.42
C LEU A 51 -14.53 5.66 -5.86
N ASP A 52 -15.44 6.08 -6.73
CA ASP A 52 -16.59 6.91 -6.42
C ASP A 52 -17.84 6.09 -6.72
N LEU A 53 -18.45 5.55 -5.69
CA LEU A 53 -19.67 4.76 -5.79
C LEU A 53 -20.82 5.58 -5.23
N PHE A 54 -21.92 5.66 -5.95
CA PHE A 54 -23.08 6.50 -5.68
C PHE A 54 -23.58 6.52 -4.20
N PHE A 55 -23.33 5.45 -3.46
CA PHE A 55 -23.79 5.28 -2.07
C PHE A 55 -22.68 5.39 -1.02
N LEU A 56 -21.43 5.48 -1.42
CA LEU A 56 -20.29 5.51 -0.50
C LEU A 56 -19.48 6.78 -0.73
N PRO A 57 -18.93 7.39 0.33
CA PRO A 57 -17.94 8.44 0.14
C PRO A 57 -16.77 7.89 -0.68
N ARG A 58 -16.19 8.76 -1.49
CA ARG A 58 -15.02 8.43 -2.28
C ARG A 58 -13.94 7.79 -1.43
N PHE A 59 -13.45 6.61 -1.80
CA PHE A 59 -12.47 5.85 -1.04
C PHE A 59 -11.42 5.21 -1.93
N GLN A 60 -10.29 4.88 -1.35
CA GLN A 60 -9.18 4.19 -2.02
C GLN A 60 -9.18 2.72 -1.58
N PRO A 61 -9.52 1.75 -2.47
CA PRO A 61 -9.67 0.35 -2.08
C PRO A 61 -8.44 -0.29 -1.48
N ILE A 62 -7.24 0.14 -1.90
CA ILE A 62 -5.98 -0.43 -1.36
C ILE A 62 -5.85 -0.22 0.15
N GLU A 63 -6.41 0.87 0.71
CA GLU A 63 -6.38 1.13 2.15
C GLU A 63 -7.15 0.06 2.94
N ILE A 64 -8.20 -0.50 2.32
CA ILE A 64 -8.99 -1.60 2.90
C ILE A 64 -8.32 -2.95 2.65
N VAL A 65 -7.72 -3.15 1.46
CA VAL A 65 -7.03 -4.40 1.10
C VAL A 65 -5.85 -4.68 2.04
N LYS A 66 -5.04 -3.69 2.38
CA LYS A 66 -3.81 -3.86 3.18
C LYS A 66 -4.01 -4.64 4.49
N PRO A 67 -4.88 -4.21 5.42
CA PRO A 67 -5.05 -4.92 6.69
C PRO A 67 -5.56 -6.35 6.49
N PHE A 68 -6.49 -6.56 5.56
CA PHE A 68 -7.01 -7.91 5.32
C PHE A 68 -6.01 -8.82 4.60
N THR A 69 -5.12 -8.27 3.78
CA THR A 69 -4.00 -9.01 3.19
C THR A 69 -3.05 -9.51 4.26
N ILE A 70 -2.69 -8.68 5.24
CA ILE A 70 -1.81 -9.06 6.35
C ILE A 70 -2.42 -10.22 7.13
N ILE A 71 -3.70 -10.13 7.51
CA ILE A 71 -4.38 -11.19 8.26
C ILE A 71 -4.52 -12.46 7.41
N PHE A 72 -4.83 -12.34 6.12
CA PHE A 72 -4.97 -13.48 5.22
C PHE A 72 -3.64 -14.23 5.02
N ILE A 73 -2.54 -13.52 4.86
CA ILE A 73 -1.19 -14.10 4.78
C ILE A 73 -0.83 -14.78 6.10
N ALA A 74 -1.09 -14.13 7.24
CA ALA A 74 -0.86 -14.72 8.55
C ALA A 74 -1.62 -16.04 8.73
N LEU A 75 -2.88 -16.12 8.27
CA LEU A 75 -3.67 -17.34 8.26
C LEU A 75 -3.05 -18.46 7.43
N ILE A 76 -2.52 -18.14 6.26
CA ILE A 76 -1.83 -19.14 5.41
C ILE A 76 -0.59 -19.67 6.13
N LEU A 77 0.22 -18.77 6.69
CA LEU A 77 1.49 -19.12 7.32
C LEU A 77 1.29 -19.92 8.63
N THR A 78 0.27 -19.59 9.42
CA THR A 78 -0.05 -20.25 10.70
C THR A 78 -1.00 -21.44 10.58
N SER A 79 -1.45 -21.78 9.36
CA SER A 79 -2.38 -22.88 9.14
C SER A 79 -1.88 -24.19 9.74
N GLU A 80 -2.69 -24.84 10.58
CA GLU A 80 -2.40 -26.16 11.18
C GLU A 80 -2.52 -27.33 10.20
N LYS A 81 -2.99 -27.07 8.96
CA LYS A 81 -3.02 -28.12 7.93
C LYS A 81 -1.61 -28.62 7.67
N ASN A 82 -1.46 -29.94 7.48
CA ASN A 82 -0.20 -30.63 7.16
C ASN A 82 0.37 -30.20 5.78
N LEU A 83 0.44 -28.91 5.53
CA LEU A 83 1.04 -28.35 4.34
C LEU A 83 2.54 -28.18 4.56
N ASN A 84 3.33 -28.55 3.56
CA ASN A 84 4.76 -28.25 3.56
C ASN A 84 4.95 -26.73 3.74
N ILE A 85 5.91 -26.33 4.57
CA ILE A 85 6.21 -24.93 4.86
C ILE A 85 6.48 -24.13 3.58
N TYR A 86 7.18 -24.70 2.62
CA TYR A 86 7.44 -24.06 1.31
C TYR A 86 6.16 -23.80 0.52
N LEU A 87 5.17 -24.70 0.62
CA LEU A 87 3.87 -24.49 -0.01
C LEU A 87 3.11 -23.33 0.65
N LYS A 88 3.22 -23.15 1.97
CA LYS A 88 2.63 -21.99 2.67
C LYS A 88 3.26 -20.69 2.17
N TYR A 89 4.58 -20.63 2.02
CA TYR A 89 5.27 -19.45 1.47
C TYR A 89 4.84 -19.17 0.04
N PHE A 90 4.75 -20.19 -0.79
CA PHE A 90 4.30 -20.06 -2.17
C PHE A 90 2.85 -19.57 -2.27
N LEU A 91 1.93 -20.12 -1.47
CA LEU A 91 0.53 -19.67 -1.43
C LEU A 91 0.42 -18.23 -0.92
N SER A 92 1.21 -17.85 0.06
CA SER A 92 1.26 -16.46 0.55
C SER A 92 1.76 -15.50 -0.52
N PHE A 93 2.76 -15.88 -1.31
CA PHE A 93 3.26 -15.11 -2.43
C PHE A 93 2.22 -14.96 -3.55
N ILE A 94 1.58 -16.07 -3.95
CA ILE A 94 0.50 -16.04 -4.96
C ILE A 94 -0.63 -15.09 -4.53
N SER A 95 -0.96 -15.04 -3.24
CA SER A 95 -2.06 -14.21 -2.76
C SER A 95 -1.79 -12.71 -2.89
N ILE A 96 -0.54 -12.26 -2.92
CA ILE A 96 -0.19 -10.84 -3.12
C ILE A 96 0.00 -10.47 -4.59
N LEU A 97 0.23 -11.43 -5.49
CA LEU A 97 0.47 -11.16 -6.91
C LEU A 97 -0.64 -10.34 -7.58
N PRO A 98 -1.95 -10.66 -7.40
CA PRO A 98 -3.02 -9.85 -8.00
C PRO A 98 -3.01 -8.41 -7.48
N ILE A 99 -2.72 -8.20 -6.18
CA ILE A 99 -2.61 -6.85 -5.61
C ILE A 99 -1.44 -6.11 -6.26
N PHE A 100 -0.31 -6.77 -6.37
CA PHE A 100 0.90 -6.22 -6.99
C PHE A 100 0.64 -5.78 -8.44
N PHE A 101 0.03 -6.67 -9.23
CA PHE A 101 -0.32 -6.39 -10.63
C PHE A 101 -1.27 -5.19 -10.75
N LEU A 102 -2.32 -5.14 -9.94
CA LEU A 102 -3.30 -4.05 -9.95
C LEU A 102 -2.67 -2.70 -9.54
N LEU A 103 -1.79 -2.70 -8.55
CA LEU A 103 -1.08 -1.48 -8.12
C LEU A 103 -0.10 -0.97 -9.17
N MET A 104 0.57 -1.88 -9.88
CA MET A 104 1.45 -1.50 -11.00
C MET A 104 0.67 -0.88 -12.16
N MET A 105 -0.58 -1.33 -12.40
CA MET A 105 -1.47 -0.69 -13.38
C MET A 105 -1.90 0.72 -12.95
N GLN A 106 -1.98 0.99 -11.63
CA GLN A 106 -2.38 2.28 -11.05
C GLN A 106 -1.20 3.26 -10.85
N PRO A 107 -0.02 3.01 -11.39
CA PRO A 107 1.35 3.46 -11.07
C PRO A 107 1.52 3.94 -9.60
N ASP A 108 1.14 3.08 -8.64
CA ASP A 108 1.25 3.36 -7.21
C ASP A 108 2.39 2.59 -6.55
N MET A 109 3.63 3.06 -6.80
CA MET A 109 4.83 2.39 -6.32
C MET A 109 4.96 2.43 -4.79
N GLY A 110 4.45 3.48 -4.15
CA GLY A 110 4.49 3.59 -2.69
C GLY A 110 3.67 2.49 -2.01
N GLN A 111 2.44 2.27 -2.44
CA GLN A 111 1.58 1.21 -1.92
C GLN A 111 2.10 -0.18 -2.30
N THR A 112 2.63 -0.32 -3.51
CA THR A 112 3.26 -1.56 -3.97
C THR A 112 4.40 -1.98 -3.05
N LEU A 113 5.31 -1.06 -2.75
CA LEU A 113 6.44 -1.30 -1.85
C LEU A 113 5.97 -1.62 -0.43
N LEU A 114 4.96 -0.92 0.08
CA LEU A 114 4.42 -1.13 1.42
C LEU A 114 3.81 -2.53 1.56
N VAL A 115 2.99 -2.97 0.60
CA VAL A 115 2.40 -4.32 0.61
C VAL A 115 3.49 -5.39 0.53
N PHE A 116 4.49 -5.18 -0.32
CA PHE A 116 5.62 -6.09 -0.45
C PHE A 116 6.42 -6.20 0.85
N LEU A 117 6.77 -5.09 1.48
CA LEU A 117 7.50 -5.07 2.75
C LEU A 117 6.69 -5.74 3.87
N SER A 118 5.38 -5.53 3.91
CA SER A 118 4.50 -6.18 4.89
C SER A 118 4.51 -7.70 4.73
N TRP A 119 4.39 -8.20 3.49
CA TRP A 119 4.51 -9.63 3.19
C TRP A 119 5.88 -10.18 3.58
N PHE A 120 6.94 -9.47 3.22
CA PHE A 120 8.33 -9.84 3.53
C PHE A 120 8.55 -10.03 5.03
N VAL A 121 8.07 -9.07 5.85
CA VAL A 121 8.16 -9.13 7.31
C VAL A 121 7.41 -10.33 7.86
N LEU A 122 6.20 -10.63 7.37
CA LEU A 122 5.43 -11.78 7.82
C LEU A 122 6.12 -13.10 7.50
N VAL A 123 6.67 -13.25 6.31
CA VAL A 123 7.41 -14.44 5.88
C VAL A 123 8.71 -14.57 6.70
N PHE A 124 9.40 -13.48 6.99
CA PHE A 124 10.58 -13.46 7.84
C PHE A 124 10.25 -13.95 9.27
N ILE A 125 9.21 -13.40 9.89
CA ILE A 125 8.78 -13.80 11.24
C ILE A 125 8.31 -15.26 11.28
N SER A 126 7.76 -15.79 10.19
CA SER A 126 7.31 -17.19 10.13
C SER A 126 8.44 -18.21 10.07
N GLY A 127 9.71 -17.78 10.06
CA GLY A 127 10.90 -18.64 10.18
C GLY A 127 11.53 -19.06 8.87
N LEU A 128 11.26 -18.35 7.75
CA LEU A 128 12.01 -18.58 6.52
C LEU A 128 13.49 -18.20 6.73
N SER A 129 14.41 -19.01 6.21
CA SER A 129 15.84 -18.76 6.39
C SER A 129 16.24 -17.41 5.77
N LEU A 130 17.05 -16.64 6.49
CA LEU A 130 17.56 -15.34 6.04
C LEU A 130 18.23 -15.41 4.67
N PHE A 131 18.93 -16.51 4.38
CA PHE A 131 19.59 -16.69 3.10
C PHE A 131 18.59 -16.71 1.93
N ILE A 132 17.49 -17.44 2.05
CA ILE A 132 16.44 -17.50 1.02
C ILE A 132 15.79 -16.14 0.85
N ILE A 133 15.50 -15.47 1.97
CA ILE A 133 14.91 -14.13 1.97
C ILE A 133 15.81 -13.13 1.26
N LEU A 134 17.09 -13.07 1.62
CA LEU A 134 18.05 -12.14 1.02
C LEU A 134 18.27 -12.44 -0.46
N SER A 135 18.38 -13.72 -0.86
CA SER A 135 18.51 -14.09 -2.27
C SER A 135 17.30 -13.67 -3.10
N PHE A 136 16.09 -13.92 -2.60
CA PHE A 136 14.87 -13.54 -3.30
C PHE A 136 14.69 -12.01 -3.36
N SER A 137 14.99 -11.33 -2.26
CA SER A 137 14.94 -9.85 -2.20
C SER A 137 15.96 -9.21 -3.13
N SER A 138 17.17 -9.76 -3.23
CA SER A 138 18.19 -9.23 -4.13
C SER A 138 17.76 -9.33 -5.59
N ILE A 139 17.14 -10.43 -6.00
CA ILE A 139 16.60 -10.58 -7.36
C ILE A 139 15.52 -9.53 -7.63
N ILE A 140 14.60 -9.32 -6.69
CA ILE A 140 13.53 -8.32 -6.84
C ILE A 140 14.13 -6.91 -6.91
N LEU A 141 15.06 -6.58 -6.02
CA LEU A 141 15.73 -5.26 -6.02
C LEU A 141 16.49 -5.00 -7.32
N LEU A 142 17.21 -6.00 -7.83
CA LEU A 142 17.90 -5.89 -9.12
C LEU A 142 16.90 -5.69 -10.27
N THR A 143 15.77 -6.40 -10.25
CA THR A 143 14.72 -6.23 -11.26
C THR A 143 14.10 -4.83 -11.20
N LEU A 144 13.77 -4.35 -9.99
CA LEU A 144 13.25 -3.00 -9.79
C LEU A 144 14.27 -1.93 -10.20
N PHE A 145 15.54 -2.11 -9.85
CA PHE A 145 16.61 -1.23 -10.28
C PHE A 145 16.71 -1.17 -11.81
N TYR A 146 16.73 -2.32 -12.48
CA TYR A 146 16.71 -2.39 -13.94
C TYR A 146 15.50 -1.66 -14.52
N MET A 147 14.30 -1.91 -13.99
CA MET A 147 13.07 -1.27 -14.48
C MET A 147 13.12 0.25 -14.34
N VAL A 148 13.55 0.76 -13.19
CA VAL A 148 13.58 2.21 -12.92
C VAL A 148 14.61 2.94 -13.77
N PHE A 149 15.78 2.33 -14.01
CA PHE A 149 16.86 3.01 -14.71
C PHE A 149 16.83 2.82 -16.23
N PHE A 150 16.29 1.72 -16.72
CA PHE A 150 16.35 1.37 -18.15
C PHE A 150 15.00 1.40 -18.87
N ILE A 151 13.86 1.43 -18.18
CA ILE A 151 12.55 1.47 -18.82
C ILE A 151 11.98 2.90 -18.74
N PRO A 152 11.70 3.56 -19.90
CA PRO A 152 11.21 4.96 -19.93
C PRO A 152 9.93 5.21 -19.14
N LYS A 153 9.05 4.22 -19.05
CA LYS A 153 7.78 4.32 -18.28
C LYS A 153 8.00 4.68 -16.80
N PHE A 154 9.15 4.36 -16.24
CA PHE A 154 9.50 4.60 -14.84
C PHE A 154 10.43 5.80 -14.64
N GLU A 155 10.60 6.63 -15.67
CA GLU A 155 11.47 7.81 -15.61
C GLU A 155 11.11 8.77 -14.47
N TYR A 156 9.82 8.91 -14.14
CA TYR A 156 9.37 9.74 -13.02
C TYR A 156 9.93 9.27 -11.67
N ILE A 157 10.07 7.94 -11.48
CA ILE A 157 10.66 7.35 -10.25
C ILE A 157 12.17 7.62 -10.22
N ARG A 158 12.84 7.41 -11.35
CA ARG A 158 14.26 7.70 -11.50
C ARG A 158 14.54 9.17 -11.15
N ASN A 159 13.77 10.08 -11.71
CA ASN A 159 13.93 11.52 -11.46
C ASN A 159 13.69 11.86 -9.99
N ARG A 160 12.73 11.21 -9.33
CA ARG A 160 12.46 11.36 -7.90
C ARG A 160 13.62 10.88 -7.03
N ILE A 161 14.23 9.76 -7.36
CA ILE A 161 15.42 9.23 -6.67
C ILE A 161 16.61 10.18 -6.87
N LEU A 162 16.85 10.62 -8.11
CA LEU A 162 17.97 11.52 -8.42
C LEU A 162 17.82 12.90 -7.78
N SER A 163 16.58 13.44 -7.69
CA SER A 163 16.33 14.71 -7.02
C SER A 163 16.54 14.65 -5.51
N PHE A 164 16.42 13.48 -4.89
CA PHE A 164 16.76 13.30 -3.49
C PHE A 164 18.27 13.49 -3.23
N PHE A 165 19.12 13.07 -4.16
CA PHE A 165 20.57 13.25 -4.06
C PHE A 165 21.05 14.62 -4.57
N ASN A 166 20.28 15.28 -5.46
CA ASN A 166 20.55 16.60 -6.01
C ASN A 166 19.38 17.57 -5.77
N PRO A 167 19.26 18.15 -4.58
CA PRO A 167 18.10 18.99 -4.21
C PRO A 167 17.93 20.23 -5.11
N ASN A 168 19.00 20.70 -5.76
CA ASN A 168 18.99 21.90 -6.59
C ASN A 168 18.48 21.66 -8.03
N SER A 169 18.16 20.45 -8.40
CA SER A 169 17.72 20.07 -9.75
C SER A 169 16.21 19.91 -9.86
N GLY A 170 15.44 20.98 -9.78
CA GLY A 170 14.11 21.07 -10.36
C GLY A 170 12.90 20.77 -9.45
N THR A 171 11.74 20.71 -10.07
CA THR A 171 10.37 20.67 -9.54
C THR A 171 10.02 19.48 -8.63
N HIS A 172 10.88 18.47 -8.49
CA HIS A 172 10.57 17.26 -7.71
C HIS A 172 10.58 17.46 -6.19
N ASN A 173 11.27 18.49 -5.69
CA ASN A 173 11.24 18.86 -4.26
C ASN A 173 9.98 19.65 -3.88
N PHE A 174 9.17 20.05 -4.86
CA PHE A 174 7.97 20.84 -4.63
C PHE A 174 7.01 20.24 -3.60
N GLN A 175 6.86 18.90 -3.59
CA GLN A 175 5.99 18.23 -2.60
C GLN A 175 6.55 18.37 -1.18
N SER A 176 7.86 18.14 -1.02
CA SER A 176 8.53 18.25 0.28
C SER A 176 8.56 19.69 0.78
N GLU A 177 8.86 20.65 -0.09
CA GLU A 177 8.83 22.08 0.25
C GLU A 177 7.42 22.53 0.67
N LYS A 178 6.39 22.15 -0.10
CA LYS A 178 5.01 22.49 0.25
C LYS A 178 4.53 21.81 1.53
N ALA A 179 4.98 20.60 1.82
CA ALA A 179 4.71 19.95 3.09
C ALA A 179 5.38 20.68 4.26
N ILE A 180 6.66 21.06 4.11
CA ILE A 180 7.38 21.86 5.11
C ILE A 180 6.72 23.23 5.32
N ASP A 181 6.36 23.93 4.24
CA ASP A 181 5.63 25.20 4.29
C ASP A 181 4.29 25.03 5.04
N ALA A 182 3.55 23.95 4.78
CA ALA A 182 2.29 23.68 5.45
C ALA A 182 2.48 23.45 6.96
N ILE A 183 3.49 22.65 7.34
CA ILE A 183 3.82 22.38 8.74
C ILE A 183 4.29 23.67 9.43
N SER A 184 5.22 24.42 8.84
CA SER A 184 5.76 25.65 9.42
C SER A 184 4.69 26.73 9.57
N SER A 185 3.76 26.83 8.61
CA SER A 185 2.65 27.80 8.68
C SER A 185 1.63 27.47 9.77
N GLY A 186 1.55 26.21 10.20
CA GLY A 186 0.66 25.77 11.28
C GLY A 186 1.16 26.16 12.67
N GLY A 187 2.47 26.29 12.86
CA GLY A 187 3.07 26.48 14.16
C GLY A 187 2.77 25.33 15.13
N PHE A 188 2.91 25.58 16.42
CA PHE A 188 2.76 24.54 17.46
C PHE A 188 1.30 24.11 17.67
N PHE A 189 0.34 25.01 17.54
CA PHE A 189 -1.09 24.74 17.78
C PHE A 189 -1.90 24.43 16.51
N GLY A 190 -1.31 24.59 15.34
CA GLY A 190 -2.02 24.47 14.07
C GLY A 190 -2.96 25.64 13.79
N LYS A 191 -3.60 25.63 12.61
CA LYS A 191 -4.59 26.66 12.20
C LYS A 191 -6.05 26.23 12.37
N GLY A 192 -6.29 25.05 12.94
CA GLY A 192 -7.62 24.47 13.05
C GLY A 192 -7.94 23.42 11.98
N ILE A 193 -8.92 22.57 12.30
CA ILE A 193 -9.32 21.46 11.41
C ILE A 193 -10.02 22.05 10.16
N GLY A 194 -9.38 21.91 9.01
CA GLY A 194 -9.94 22.37 7.74
C GLY A 194 -9.60 23.81 7.33
N GLU A 195 -9.02 24.64 8.20
CA GLU A 195 -8.73 26.07 7.94
C GLU A 195 -7.36 26.35 7.31
N GLY A 196 -6.52 25.32 7.13
CA GLY A 196 -5.22 25.46 6.50
C GLY A 196 -5.33 25.87 5.03
N THR A 197 -4.83 27.06 4.69
CA THR A 197 -4.86 27.60 3.31
C THR A 197 -3.94 26.86 2.35
N LEU A 198 -2.90 26.19 2.87
CA LEU A 198 -1.90 25.47 2.07
C LEU A 198 -2.31 24.04 1.73
N LYS A 199 -3.35 23.50 2.36
CA LYS A 199 -3.81 22.12 2.11
C LYS A 199 -4.11 21.81 0.64
N ASN A 200 -4.61 22.80 -0.11
CA ASN A 200 -4.96 22.67 -1.52
C ASN A 200 -3.73 22.83 -2.45
N ARG A 201 -2.59 23.25 -1.91
CA ARG A 201 -1.33 23.45 -2.65
C ARG A 201 -0.36 22.28 -2.47
N VAL A 202 -0.61 21.41 -1.48
CA VAL A 202 0.17 20.17 -1.30
C VAL A 202 -0.33 19.16 -2.31
N PRO A 203 0.53 18.60 -3.17
CA PRO A 203 0.15 17.54 -4.09
C PRO A 203 -0.21 16.27 -3.31
N GLU A 204 -1.16 15.52 -3.81
CA GLU A 204 -1.52 14.19 -3.27
C GLU A 204 -0.44 13.16 -3.54
#